data_12a071f3b1554514eaec706473f532ad
#
_entry.id   12a071f3b1554514eaec706473f532ad
#
_cell.length_a   1.000
_cell.length_b   1.000
_cell.length_c   1.000
_cell.angle_alpha   90.00
_cell.angle_beta   90.00
_cell.angle_gamma   90.00
#
_symmetry.space_group_name_H-M   'P 1'
#
loop_
_entity.id
_entity.type
_entity.pdbx_description
1 polymer ?
#
loop_
_entity_poly.entity_id
_entity_poly.type
_entity_poly.pdbx_seq_one_letter_code
_entity_poly.pdbx_strand_id
1 'polypeptide(L)'
;MNWIRITKTDSIPLREGRSVRIGDHEIAIFNLGDRFAAIDNDCPHRGGPMCDGIVSGNTVVCPLHGWKISLETGAVLRPEVCVRVETYPVRVIDGTIAVQLPSAKKSLQEAEKAA
;
A
#
# COMPACT_ATOMS: atom_id res chain seq x y z
N MET A 1 1.42 -17.11 -8.61
CA MET A 1 1.28 -15.77 -8.15
C MET A 1 0.14 -15.11 -8.83
N ASN A 2 -0.72 -14.53 -8.05
CA ASN A 2 -1.98 -14.05 -8.57
C ASN A 2 -2.03 -12.55 -8.62
N TRP A 3 -2.34 -12.04 -9.78
CA TRP A 3 -2.63 -10.62 -9.95
C TRP A 3 -4.12 -10.42 -9.77
N ILE A 4 -4.49 -9.56 -8.84
CA ILE A 4 -5.88 -9.31 -8.51
C ILE A 4 -6.26 -7.96 -9.08
N ARG A 5 -7.24 -7.94 -9.98
CA ARG A 5 -7.72 -6.69 -10.58
C ARG A 5 -8.59 -5.96 -9.58
N ILE A 6 -8.28 -4.69 -9.38
CA ILE A 6 -8.91 -3.90 -8.34
C ILE A 6 -9.93 -2.93 -8.92
N THR A 7 -9.45 -1.99 -9.76
CA THR A 7 -10.32 -0.95 -10.28
C THR A 7 -9.64 -0.33 -11.48
N LYS A 8 -10.35 0.53 -12.17
CA LYS A 8 -9.79 1.20 -13.34
C LYS A 8 -8.84 2.32 -12.92
N THR A 9 -7.90 2.61 -13.79
CA THR A 9 -6.87 3.61 -13.49
C THR A 9 -7.48 4.98 -13.24
N ASP A 10 -8.57 5.31 -13.92
CA ASP A 10 -9.18 6.63 -13.75
C ASP A 10 -10.05 6.73 -12.49
N SER A 11 -10.15 5.66 -11.71
CA SER A 11 -10.87 5.72 -10.44
C SER A 11 -10.07 6.39 -9.35
N ILE A 12 -8.75 6.54 -9.53
CA ILE A 12 -7.89 7.15 -8.53
C ILE A 12 -7.29 8.40 -9.13
N PRO A 13 -7.69 9.59 -8.67
CA PRO A 13 -7.14 10.82 -9.20
C PRO A 13 -5.66 10.96 -8.92
N LEU A 14 -4.99 11.81 -9.69
CA LEU A 14 -3.56 12.03 -9.55
C LEU A 14 -3.22 12.45 -8.13
N ARG A 15 -2.22 11.79 -7.55
CA ARG A 15 -1.70 12.08 -6.22
C ARG A 15 -2.69 11.81 -5.11
N GLU A 16 -3.66 10.95 -5.35
CA GLU A 16 -4.60 10.53 -4.33
C GLU A 16 -4.50 9.03 -4.12
N GLY A 17 -5.06 8.57 -3.02
CA GLY A 17 -5.07 7.17 -2.67
C GLY A 17 -6.48 6.67 -2.46
N ARG A 18 -6.63 5.38 -2.61
CA ARG A 18 -7.89 4.70 -2.29
C ARG A 18 -7.55 3.39 -1.61
N SER A 19 -8.36 3.01 -0.66
CA SER A 19 -8.15 1.75 0.03
C SER A 19 -9.03 0.67 -0.56
N VAL A 20 -8.54 -0.55 -0.50
CA VAL A 20 -9.30 -1.72 -0.94
C VAL A 20 -8.97 -2.85 0.01
N ARG A 21 -9.97 -3.66 0.33
CA ARG A 21 -9.77 -4.81 1.19
C ARG A 21 -9.80 -6.06 0.33
N ILE A 22 -8.75 -6.86 0.47
CA ILE A 22 -8.66 -8.14 -0.24
C ILE A 22 -8.33 -9.19 0.82
N GLY A 23 -9.31 -10.02 1.15
CA GLY A 23 -9.14 -10.97 2.24
C GLY A 23 -8.86 -10.23 3.54
N ASP A 24 -7.75 -10.54 4.17
CA ASP A 24 -7.35 -9.90 5.41
C ASP A 24 -6.46 -8.69 5.19
N HIS A 25 -6.23 -8.32 3.94
CA HIS A 25 -5.34 -7.20 3.62
C HIS A 25 -6.15 -5.97 3.32
N GLU A 26 -5.81 -4.87 3.96
CA GLU A 26 -6.33 -3.58 3.56
C GLU A 26 -5.20 -2.80 2.94
N ILE A 27 -5.34 -2.47 1.67
CA ILE A 27 -4.26 -1.95 0.85
C ILE A 27 -4.61 -0.55 0.38
N ALA A 28 -3.66 0.36 0.47
CA ALA A 28 -3.80 1.71 -0.08
C ALA A 28 -3.10 1.74 -1.42
N ILE A 29 -3.80 2.23 -2.44
CA ILE A 29 -3.27 2.34 -3.80
C ILE A 29 -3.22 3.81 -4.16
N PHE A 30 -2.05 4.27 -4.60
CA PHE A 30 -1.81 5.68 -4.89
C PHE A 30 -1.49 5.88 -6.36
N ASN A 31 -2.01 6.96 -6.93
CA ASN A 31 -1.71 7.36 -8.30
C ASN A 31 -0.57 8.38 -8.25
N LEU A 32 0.61 7.98 -8.73
CA LEU A 32 1.79 8.84 -8.70
C LEU A 32 2.02 9.57 -10.02
N GLY A 33 1.12 9.40 -10.97
CA GLY A 33 1.24 10.04 -12.27
C GLY A 33 1.86 9.11 -13.29
N ASP A 34 3.11 8.73 -13.09
CA ASP A 34 3.79 7.83 -14.01
C ASP A 34 3.59 6.37 -13.63
N ARG A 35 3.04 6.10 -12.47
CA ARG A 35 2.80 4.73 -12.04
C ARG A 35 1.86 4.72 -10.84
N PHE A 36 1.48 3.54 -10.41
CA PHE A 36 0.70 3.34 -9.19
C PHE A 36 1.54 2.59 -8.17
N ALA A 37 1.31 2.86 -6.91
CA ALA A 37 1.99 2.17 -5.82
C ALA A 37 0.96 1.64 -4.84
N ALA A 38 1.28 0.53 -4.19
CA ALA A 38 0.36 -0.07 -3.22
C ALA A 38 1.14 -0.46 -1.97
N ILE A 39 0.59 -0.08 -0.81
CA ILE A 39 1.17 -0.42 0.48
C ILE A 39 0.03 -0.77 1.42
N ASP A 40 0.37 -1.32 2.59
CA ASP A 40 -0.63 -1.52 3.63
C ASP A 40 -1.30 -0.19 3.95
N ASN A 41 -2.61 -0.22 4.13
CA ASN A 41 -3.35 0.99 4.45
C ASN A 41 -3.16 1.42 5.90
N ASP A 42 -2.73 0.52 6.77
CA ASP A 42 -2.58 0.84 8.19
C ASP A 42 -1.23 1.46 8.44
N CYS A 43 -1.25 2.66 9.01
CA CYS A 43 -0.02 3.31 9.43
C CYS A 43 0.66 2.47 10.50
N PRO A 44 1.96 2.20 10.38
CA PRO A 44 2.64 1.34 11.35
C PRO A 44 2.67 1.94 12.75
N HIS A 45 2.42 3.24 12.86
CA HIS A 45 2.44 3.90 14.16
C HIS A 45 1.12 3.66 14.90
N ARG A 46 -0.01 3.95 14.25
CA ARG A 46 -1.28 3.90 14.94
C ARG A 46 -2.43 3.36 14.08
N GLY A 47 -2.12 2.75 12.96
CA GLY A 47 -3.16 2.21 12.12
C GLY A 47 -3.98 3.24 11.37
N GLY A 48 -3.45 4.45 11.22
CA GLY A 48 -4.19 5.48 10.49
C GLY A 48 -4.32 5.13 9.02
N PRO A 49 -5.33 5.68 8.34
CA PRO A 49 -5.60 5.31 6.95
C PRO A 49 -4.59 5.97 6.01
N MET A 50 -3.62 5.20 5.56
CA MET A 50 -2.57 5.72 4.67
C MET A 50 -3.14 6.27 3.38
N CYS A 51 -4.29 5.74 2.93
CA CYS A 51 -4.88 6.20 1.67
C CYS A 51 -5.33 7.66 1.73
N ASP A 52 -5.50 8.21 2.94
CA ASP A 52 -5.85 9.62 3.10
C ASP A 52 -4.61 10.49 3.29
N GLY A 53 -3.43 9.92 3.18
CA GLY A 53 -2.20 10.67 3.40
C GLY A 53 -1.87 11.59 2.24
N ILE A 54 -0.87 12.44 2.46
CA ILE A 54 -0.43 13.41 1.47
C ILE A 54 0.70 12.81 0.68
N VAL A 55 0.52 12.70 -0.62
CA VAL A 55 1.51 12.12 -1.52
C VAL A 55 2.46 13.22 -1.99
N SER A 56 3.76 12.94 -1.91
CA SER A 56 4.77 13.85 -2.40
C SER A 56 5.88 13.02 -3.03
N GLY A 57 6.01 13.09 -4.35
CA GLY A 57 6.96 12.25 -5.06
C GLY A 57 6.68 10.77 -4.81
N ASN A 58 7.64 10.06 -4.28
CA ASN A 58 7.50 8.63 -3.98
C ASN A 58 7.21 8.37 -2.52
N THR A 59 6.66 9.36 -1.81
CA THR A 59 6.39 9.22 -0.37
C THR A 59 4.96 9.59 -0.06
N VAL A 60 4.50 9.11 1.09
CA VAL A 60 3.19 9.50 1.61
C VAL A 60 3.36 9.84 3.08
N VAL A 61 2.63 10.88 3.52
CA VAL A 61 2.66 11.32 4.92
C VAL A 61 1.37 10.89 5.57
N CYS A 62 1.47 10.12 6.65
CA CYS A 62 0.31 9.64 7.38
C CYS A 62 -0.50 10.81 7.92
N PRO A 63 -1.82 10.82 7.75
CA PRO A 63 -2.62 11.96 8.16
C PRO A 63 -2.72 12.15 9.67
N LEU A 64 -2.42 11.12 10.45
CA LEU A 64 -2.60 11.24 11.89
C LEU A 64 -1.41 11.86 12.60
N HIS A 65 -0.20 11.42 12.30
CA HIS A 65 0.97 11.85 13.06
C HIS A 65 2.12 12.30 12.18
N GLY A 66 1.88 12.43 10.88
CA GLY A 66 2.92 12.95 9.99
C GLY A 66 4.08 12.02 9.70
N TRP A 67 3.93 10.74 9.93
CA TRP A 67 4.99 9.79 9.59
C TRP A 67 5.12 9.74 8.07
N LYS A 68 6.35 9.84 7.60
CA LYS A 68 6.63 9.84 6.17
C LYS A 68 7.14 8.46 5.75
N ILE A 69 6.52 7.89 4.76
CA ILE A 69 6.77 6.52 4.36
C ILE A 69 7.09 6.45 2.88
N SER A 70 8.11 5.69 2.53
CA SER A 70 8.47 5.49 1.13
C SER A 70 7.45 4.58 0.46
N LEU A 71 6.90 5.03 -0.66
CA LEU A 71 5.98 4.21 -1.44
C LEU A 71 6.74 3.17 -2.26
N GLU A 72 8.05 3.28 -2.35
CA GLU A 72 8.85 2.32 -3.07
C GLU A 72 9.26 1.14 -2.20
N THR A 73 9.67 1.40 -0.98
CA THR A 73 10.23 0.36 -0.12
C THR A 73 9.37 0.05 1.08
N GLY A 74 8.44 0.93 1.43
CA GLY A 74 7.64 0.78 2.64
C GLY A 74 8.35 1.26 3.89
N ALA A 75 9.57 1.75 3.77
CA ALA A 75 10.33 2.17 4.95
C ALA A 75 9.81 3.47 5.51
N VAL A 76 9.81 3.60 6.83
CA VAL A 76 9.47 4.86 7.46
C VAL A 76 10.68 5.77 7.37
N LEU A 77 10.52 6.89 6.68
CA LEU A 77 11.61 7.83 6.47
C LEU A 77 11.70 8.87 7.57
N ARG A 78 10.59 9.12 8.23
CA ARG A 78 10.52 10.10 9.30
C ARG A 78 9.37 9.73 10.22
N PRO A 79 9.55 9.61 11.51
CA PRO A 79 10.83 9.69 12.22
C PRO A 79 11.75 8.51 11.87
N GLU A 80 12.99 8.57 12.30
CA GLU A 80 13.93 7.50 12.00
C GLU A 80 13.67 6.32 12.92
N VAL A 81 12.95 5.35 12.42
CA VAL A 81 12.63 4.13 13.16
C VAL A 81 12.81 2.95 12.23
N CYS A 82 13.03 1.78 12.80
CA CYS A 82 13.25 0.57 12.00
C CYS A 82 11.96 -0.18 11.75
N VAL A 83 10.96 0.54 11.29
CA VAL A 83 9.65 -0.04 11.00
C VAL A 83 9.33 0.20 9.53
N ARG A 84 8.61 -0.69 8.93
CA ARG A 84 8.20 -0.53 7.54
C ARG A 84 6.83 -1.15 7.33
N VAL A 85 6.14 -0.70 6.28
CA VAL A 85 4.88 -1.29 5.89
C VAL A 85 5.13 -2.24 4.72
N GLU A 86 4.22 -3.16 4.52
CA GLU A 86 4.30 -4.06 3.39
C GLU A 86 4.00 -3.30 2.10
N THR A 87 4.74 -3.57 1.05
CA THR A 87 4.45 -3.03 -0.28
C THR A 87 3.99 -4.16 -1.17
N TYR A 88 3.21 -3.82 -2.19
CA TYR A 88 2.63 -4.81 -3.08
C TYR A 88 2.95 -4.42 -4.51
N PRO A 89 3.40 -5.37 -5.35
CA PRO A 89 3.61 -5.07 -6.76
C PRO A 89 2.31 -4.64 -7.42
N VAL A 90 2.40 -3.66 -8.31
CA VAL A 90 1.25 -3.12 -9.02
C VAL A 90 1.56 -3.12 -10.50
N ARG A 91 0.56 -3.44 -11.30
CA ARG A 91 0.67 -3.28 -12.76
C ARG A 91 -0.69 -2.83 -13.29
N VAL A 92 -0.65 -2.25 -14.47
CA VAL A 92 -1.88 -1.86 -15.16
C VAL A 92 -2.09 -2.82 -16.32
N ILE A 93 -3.25 -3.45 -16.36
CA ILE A 93 -3.60 -4.41 -17.40
C ILE A 93 -4.89 -3.91 -18.04
N ASP A 94 -4.79 -3.48 -19.30
CA ASP A 94 -5.97 -2.99 -20.06
C ASP A 94 -6.73 -1.92 -19.30
N GLY A 95 -6.00 -0.95 -18.75
CA GLY A 95 -6.62 0.16 -18.03
C GLY A 95 -7.12 -0.19 -16.65
N THR A 96 -6.77 -1.37 -16.14
CA THR A 96 -7.19 -1.82 -14.82
C THR A 96 -5.97 -2.01 -13.94
N ILE A 97 -6.06 -1.48 -12.73
CA ILE A 97 -4.99 -1.62 -11.74
C ILE A 97 -5.07 -3.01 -11.15
N ALA A 98 -3.96 -3.73 -11.14
CA ALA A 98 -3.88 -5.04 -10.51
C ALA A 98 -2.75 -5.04 -9.50
N VAL A 99 -2.95 -5.73 -8.38
CA VAL A 99 -1.93 -5.89 -7.35
C VAL A 99 -1.66 -7.36 -7.15
N GLN A 100 -0.47 -7.65 -6.68
CA GLN A 100 -0.06 -9.02 -6.39
C GLN A 100 0.07 -9.16 -4.89
N LEU A 101 -0.70 -10.07 -4.30
CA LEU A 101 -0.59 -10.32 -2.87
C LEU A 101 0.52 -11.32 -2.62
N PRO A 102 1.14 -11.27 -1.45
CA PRO A 102 2.13 -12.27 -1.11
C PRO A 102 1.45 -13.63 -1.09
N SER A 103 2.17 -14.64 -1.51
CA SER A 103 1.60 -15.96 -1.40
C SER A 103 1.52 -16.26 0.06
N ALA A 104 0.55 -16.95 0.32
CA ALA A 104 0.18 -17.13 1.62
C ALA A 104 1.28 -17.32 2.58
N LYS A 105 1.93 -16.92 2.62
CA LYS A 105 2.72 -16.98 3.60
C LYS A 105 2.13 -16.56 4.80
N LYS A 106 1.78 -16.44 4.40
CA LYS A 106 1.25 -16.20 5.15
C LYS A 106 0.46 -16.51 5.78
N SER A 107 0.42 -16.90 5.36
CA SER A 107 -0.24 -17.32 5.94
C SER A 107 -0.13 -17.77 6.65
N LEU A 108 0.26 -17.78 6.27
CA LEU A 108 0.30 -18.26 6.97
C LEU A 108 0.82 -18.35 7.73
N GLN A 109 1.17 -18.21 7.58
CA GLN A 109 1.43 -18.37 8.30
C GLN A 109 1.58 -18.30 9.10
N GLU A 110 1.49 -18.13 8.84
CA GLU A 110 1.43 -18.30 9.61
C GLU A 110 1.48 -18.62 10.30
N ALA A 111 1.42 -18.59 9.94
CA ALA A 111 1.33 -19.12 10.67
C ALA A 111 1.56 -19.42 11.21
N GLU A 112 1.48 -19.38 10.86
CA GLU A 112 1.52 -19.79 11.42
C GLU A 112 1.85 -19.87 12.12
N LYS A 113 2.11 -19.66 11.96
CA LYS A 113 2.17 -19.84 12.63
C LYS A 113 2.29 -20.10 13.34
N ALA A 114 2.40 -20.06 13.11
CA ALA A 114 2.29 -20.41 13.82
C ALA A 114 2.35 -20.78 14.36
N ALA A 115 2.43 -20.96 14.36
CA ALA A 115 2.28 -21.43 14.94
C ALA A 115 2.20 -21.67 15.18
#